data_02c0d659a1a2b097ba91680f102a3c9f
#
_entry.id   02c0d659a1a2b097ba91680f102a3c9f
#
_cell.length_a   1.000
_cell.length_b   1.000
_cell.length_c   1.000
_cell.angle_alpha   90.00
_cell.angle_beta   90.00
_cell.angle_gamma   90.00
#
_symmetry.space_group_name_H-M   'P 1'
#
loop_
_entity.id
_entity.type
_entity.pdbx_description
1 polymer ?
#
loop_
_entity_poly.entity_id
_entity_poly.type
_entity_poly.pdbx_seq_one_letter_code
_entity_poly.pdbx_strand_id
1 'polypeptide(L)'
;MCSSDLEWAGGTLRRDVRTRQTTLPPDVVFDAVASLGGETGWLTGEWLWRLRGLIDQLIGGPGLRRGRPAVLRVGDPLDFWRVEEMVPGSTLGLYAEMRLPGQARLRWDITRDGDQTTITQIALFRPRGLLGRLYWWSVAPFHRFVFPGMLEGIVRLAGQRSR
;
A
#
# COMPACT_ATOMS: atom_id res chain seq x y z
N MET A 1 5.25 -0.58 19.46
CA MET A 1 5.06 0.88 19.47
C MET A 1 4.11 1.25 18.36
N CYS A 2 3.22 1.70 18.64
CA CYS A 2 2.01 2.32 19.07
C CYS A 2 0.86 1.94 18.18
N SER A 3 0.12 0.99 18.65
CA SER A 3 -1.23 0.66 18.15
C SER A 3 -2.27 1.75 18.46
N SER A 4 -1.87 2.79 19.18
CA SER A 4 -2.76 3.79 19.77
C SER A 4 -3.18 4.93 18.86
N ASP A 5 -2.45 5.18 17.78
CA ASP A 5 -2.72 6.36 16.93
C ASP A 5 -3.87 6.14 15.92
N LEU A 6 -4.44 4.95 15.85
CA LEU A 6 -5.52 4.58 14.94
C LEU A 6 -6.93 4.67 15.57
N GLU A 7 -7.02 4.94 16.88
CA GLU A 7 -8.31 4.94 17.60
C GLU A 7 -9.04 6.28 17.68
N TRP A 8 -8.44 7.35 17.23
CA TRP A 8 -8.84 8.71 17.62
C TRP A 8 -10.06 9.34 16.93
N ALA A 9 -10.74 8.74 15.98
CA ALA A 9 -11.88 9.44 15.39
C ALA A 9 -12.97 8.54 14.83
N GLY A 10 -14.10 8.55 15.44
CA GLY A 10 -15.38 7.90 15.16
C GLY A 10 -15.65 7.41 13.72
N GLY A 11 -15.79 6.12 13.55
CA GLY A 11 -16.09 5.41 12.30
C GLY A 11 -15.53 4.00 12.35
N THR A 12 -16.23 3.03 11.77
CA THR A 12 -15.76 1.63 11.76
C THR A 12 -14.54 1.50 10.86
N LEU A 13 -13.36 1.31 11.43
CA LEU A 13 -12.13 1.04 10.70
C LEU A 13 -12.27 -0.28 9.93
N ARG A 14 -12.04 -0.24 8.62
CA ARG A 14 -11.96 -1.43 7.77
C ARG A 14 -10.50 -1.83 7.63
N ARG A 15 -10.22 -3.10 7.95
CA ARG A 15 -8.86 -3.65 7.92
C ARG A 15 -8.84 -4.89 7.05
N ASP A 16 -7.90 -4.93 6.10
CA ASP A 16 -7.55 -6.14 5.32
C ASP A 16 -6.08 -6.44 5.60
N VAL A 17 -5.79 -7.65 6.08
CA VAL A 17 -4.43 -8.10 6.39
C VAL A 17 -4.12 -9.34 5.57
N ARG A 18 -3.00 -9.30 4.85
CA ARG A 18 -2.50 -10.39 4.02
C ARG A 18 -1.05 -10.68 4.37
N THR A 19 -0.69 -11.95 4.35
CA THR A 19 0.67 -12.40 4.62
C THR A 19 1.19 -13.26 3.49
N ARG A 20 2.50 -13.19 3.23
CA ARG A 20 3.22 -14.08 2.32
C ARG A 20 4.57 -14.42 2.92
N GLN A 21 5.00 -15.65 2.77
CA GLN A 21 6.31 -16.11 3.23
C GLN A 21 7.24 -16.37 2.03
N THR A 22 8.53 -16.15 2.26
CA THR A 22 9.60 -16.39 1.30
C THR A 22 10.89 -16.70 2.05
N THR A 23 11.85 -17.34 1.36
CA THR A 23 13.20 -17.57 1.89
C THR A 23 14.18 -16.44 1.54
N LEU A 24 13.73 -15.43 0.77
CA LEU A 24 14.55 -14.28 0.40
C LEU A 24 14.92 -13.44 1.63
N PRO A 25 16.09 -12.79 1.65
CA PRO A 25 16.48 -11.89 2.73
C PRO A 25 15.52 -10.71 2.90
N PRO A 26 15.31 -10.21 4.14
CA PRO A 26 14.37 -9.11 4.41
C PRO A 26 14.70 -7.81 3.68
N ASP A 27 15.97 -7.47 3.54
CA ASP A 27 16.46 -6.30 2.81
C ASP A 27 16.10 -6.36 1.32
N VAL A 28 16.28 -7.51 0.67
CA VAL A 28 15.89 -7.72 -0.73
C VAL A 28 14.39 -7.60 -0.92
N VAL A 29 13.60 -8.12 0.03
CA VAL A 29 12.14 -8.00 0.03
C VAL A 29 11.73 -6.55 0.26
N PHE A 30 12.36 -5.86 1.21
CA PHE A 30 12.10 -4.45 1.47
C PHE A 30 12.40 -3.56 0.26
N ASP A 31 13.51 -3.79 -0.42
CA ASP A 31 13.89 -3.06 -1.64
C ASP A 31 12.84 -3.26 -2.75
N ALA A 32 12.26 -4.45 -2.86
CA ALA A 32 11.16 -4.68 -3.79
C ALA A 32 9.91 -3.89 -3.39
N VAL A 33 9.53 -3.87 -2.11
CA VAL A 33 8.42 -3.05 -1.59
C VAL A 33 8.69 -1.56 -1.79
N ALA A 34 9.89 -1.09 -1.44
CA ALA A 34 10.28 0.30 -1.59
C ALA A 34 10.38 0.76 -3.05
N SER A 35 10.40 -0.16 -4.01
CA SER A 35 10.42 0.16 -5.44
C SER A 35 9.04 0.26 -6.07
N LEU A 36 7.96 -0.02 -5.35
CA LEU A 36 6.60 0.10 -5.85
C LEU A 36 6.28 1.53 -6.29
N GLY A 37 5.34 1.66 -7.21
CA GLY A 37 4.93 2.93 -7.79
C GLY A 37 5.86 3.44 -8.90
N GLY A 38 5.54 4.60 -9.46
CA GLY A 38 6.28 5.17 -10.57
C GLY A 38 6.33 4.24 -11.79
N GLU A 39 7.54 4.00 -12.32
CA GLU A 39 7.75 3.12 -13.49
C GLU A 39 7.54 1.64 -13.18
N THR A 40 7.82 1.21 -11.95
CA THR A 40 7.60 -0.19 -11.51
C THR A 40 6.10 -0.52 -11.43
N GLY A 41 5.26 0.50 -11.22
CA GLY A 41 3.83 0.32 -11.04
C GLY A 41 3.46 -0.40 -9.74
N TRP A 42 2.21 -0.86 -9.65
CA TRP A 42 1.65 -1.50 -8.44
C TRP A 42 1.54 -3.02 -8.58
N LEU A 43 2.21 -3.60 -9.57
CA LEU A 43 2.40 -5.02 -9.84
C LEU A 43 1.13 -5.80 -10.19
N THR A 44 -0.04 -5.36 -9.77
CA THR A 44 -1.32 -6.03 -10.05
C THR A 44 -2.46 -5.03 -10.19
N GLY A 45 -3.32 -5.26 -11.18
CA GLY A 45 -4.52 -4.45 -11.37
C GLY A 45 -4.27 -3.01 -11.80
N GLU A 46 -3.22 -2.75 -12.57
CA GLU A 46 -2.82 -1.39 -12.94
C GLU A 46 -3.91 -0.59 -13.64
N TRP A 47 -4.78 -1.26 -14.40
CA TRP A 47 -5.94 -0.63 -15.02
C TRP A 47 -6.96 -0.11 -13.99
N LEU A 48 -7.12 -0.80 -12.85
CA LEU A 48 -7.97 -0.35 -11.74
C LEU A 48 -7.39 0.90 -11.07
N TRP A 49 -6.08 0.93 -10.91
CA TRP A 49 -5.39 2.10 -10.36
C TRP A 49 -5.52 3.29 -11.31
N ARG A 50 -5.40 3.07 -12.62
CA ARG A 50 -5.62 4.10 -13.65
C ARG A 50 -7.05 4.62 -13.64
N LEU A 51 -8.04 3.73 -13.60
CA LEU A 51 -9.46 4.10 -13.53
C LEU A 51 -9.75 4.93 -12.27
N ARG A 52 -9.22 4.49 -11.13
CA ARG A 52 -9.35 5.22 -9.86
C ARG A 52 -8.71 6.61 -9.93
N GLY A 53 -7.52 6.72 -10.52
CA GLY A 53 -6.85 8.00 -10.71
C GLY A 53 -7.61 8.94 -11.63
N LEU A 54 -8.25 8.43 -12.67
CA LEU A 54 -9.12 9.22 -13.54
C LEU A 54 -10.35 9.76 -12.77
N ILE A 55 -10.99 8.91 -11.96
CA ILE A 55 -12.12 9.33 -11.12
C ILE A 55 -11.68 10.42 -10.14
N ASP A 56 -10.52 10.25 -9.49
CA ASP A 56 -9.98 11.24 -8.57
C ASP A 56 -9.72 12.59 -9.25
N GLN A 57 -9.17 12.59 -10.48
CA GLN A 57 -8.98 13.80 -11.28
C GLN A 57 -10.31 14.49 -11.62
N LEU A 58 -11.34 13.72 -11.97
CA LEU A 58 -12.66 14.27 -12.30
C LEU A 58 -13.31 15.00 -11.10
N ILE A 59 -13.00 14.58 -9.87
CA ILE A 59 -13.47 15.25 -8.65
C ILE A 59 -12.46 16.29 -8.11
N GLY A 60 -11.44 16.64 -8.90
CA GLY A 60 -10.45 17.66 -8.59
C GLY A 60 -9.36 17.22 -7.62
N GLY A 61 -9.09 15.92 -7.54
CA GLY A 61 -7.97 15.35 -6.81
C GLY A 61 -6.66 15.35 -7.60
N PRO A 62 -5.52 14.98 -7.00
CA PRO A 62 -4.21 14.99 -7.63
C PRO A 62 -4.04 13.94 -8.74
N GLY A 63 -4.93 12.95 -8.87
CA GLY A 63 -4.82 11.84 -9.82
C GLY A 63 -3.70 10.85 -9.48
N LEU A 64 -3.33 10.02 -10.45
CA LEU A 64 -2.48 8.85 -10.22
C LEU A 64 -0.99 9.13 -10.13
N ARG A 65 -0.49 10.25 -10.67
CA ARG A 65 0.96 10.42 -10.86
C ARG A 65 1.48 11.76 -10.38
N ARG A 66 2.02 11.76 -9.17
CA ARG A 66 2.96 12.79 -8.74
C ARG A 66 4.42 12.38 -9.00
N GLY A 67 4.66 11.16 -9.50
CA GLY A 67 5.98 10.55 -9.59
C GLY A 67 6.48 10.04 -8.25
N ARG A 68 7.73 9.56 -8.25
CA ARG A 68 8.44 9.12 -7.05
C ARG A 68 9.88 9.59 -7.11
N PRO A 69 10.52 9.96 -5.99
CA PRO A 69 11.97 10.18 -5.95
C PRO A 69 12.73 8.86 -6.12
N ALA A 70 13.98 8.94 -6.57
CA ALA A 70 14.86 7.79 -6.74
C ALA A 70 15.09 7.04 -5.41
N VAL A 71 15.19 7.77 -4.31
CA VAL A 71 15.30 7.22 -2.95
C VAL A 71 14.16 7.77 -2.12
N LEU A 72 13.33 6.86 -1.57
CA LEU A 72 12.21 7.24 -0.73
C LEU A 72 12.66 7.68 0.66
N ARG A 73 11.95 8.67 1.19
CA ARG A 73 12.07 9.15 2.58
C ARG A 73 10.69 9.41 3.15
N VAL A 74 10.56 9.45 4.46
CA VAL A 74 9.32 9.88 5.11
C VAL A 74 8.96 11.29 4.64
N GLY A 75 7.70 11.47 4.25
CA GLY A 75 7.17 12.71 3.69
C GLY A 75 7.22 12.79 2.17
N ASP A 76 7.90 11.87 1.48
CA ASP A 76 7.97 11.87 0.02
C ASP A 76 6.66 11.44 -0.64
N PRO A 77 6.33 12.00 -1.81
CA PRO A 77 5.22 11.51 -2.62
C PRO A 77 5.60 10.19 -3.30
N LEU A 78 4.65 9.26 -3.34
CA LEU A 78 4.72 8.01 -4.07
C LEU A 78 3.44 7.82 -4.86
N ASP A 79 3.38 8.33 -6.07
CA ASP A 79 2.17 8.47 -6.89
C ASP A 79 1.09 9.28 -6.14
N PHE A 80 -0.02 8.66 -5.72
CA PHE A 80 -1.08 9.31 -4.93
C PHE A 80 -0.95 9.06 -3.42
N TRP A 81 0.13 8.37 -3.01
CA TRP A 81 0.45 8.12 -1.63
C TRP A 81 1.50 9.11 -1.11
N ARG A 82 1.58 9.23 0.19
CA ARG A 82 2.69 9.87 0.89
C ARG A 82 3.32 8.86 1.83
N VAL A 83 4.64 8.82 1.86
CA VAL A 83 5.38 7.98 2.81
C VAL A 83 5.18 8.52 4.22
N GLU A 84 4.47 7.77 5.06
CA GLU A 84 4.17 8.12 6.45
C GLU A 84 5.21 7.52 7.41
N GLU A 85 5.66 6.31 7.11
CA GLU A 85 6.63 5.59 7.92
C GLU A 85 7.58 4.81 7.01
N MET A 86 8.86 4.80 7.35
CA MET A 86 9.86 4.02 6.64
C MET A 86 10.97 3.58 7.61
N VAL A 87 11.08 2.28 7.82
CA VAL A 87 12.17 1.63 8.53
C VAL A 87 12.85 0.67 7.55
N PRO A 88 14.04 1.01 7.04
CA PRO A 88 14.73 0.18 6.04
C PRO A 88 14.85 -1.28 6.48
N GLY A 89 14.56 -2.20 5.56
CA GLY A 89 14.56 -3.65 5.81
C GLY A 89 13.36 -4.18 6.61
N SER A 90 12.49 -3.34 7.12
CA SER A 90 11.41 -3.76 8.05
C SER A 90 10.02 -3.22 7.70
N THR A 91 9.88 -1.91 7.52
CA THR A 91 8.53 -1.31 7.42
C THR A 91 8.46 -0.22 6.36
N LEU A 92 7.39 -0.24 5.56
CA LEU A 92 6.97 0.88 4.73
C LEU A 92 5.48 1.15 4.97
N GLY A 93 5.14 2.37 5.39
CA GLY A 93 3.78 2.83 5.61
C GLY A 93 3.44 4.01 4.68
N LEU A 94 2.29 3.94 4.04
CA LEU A 94 1.79 4.92 3.09
C LEU A 94 0.42 5.45 3.51
N TYR A 95 0.22 6.74 3.34
CA TYR A 95 -1.05 7.43 3.51
C TYR A 95 -1.57 7.95 2.16
N ALA A 96 -2.84 7.70 1.84
CA ALA A 96 -3.43 8.15 0.58
C ALA A 96 -3.81 9.63 0.65
N GLU A 97 -3.30 10.43 -0.27
CA GLU A 97 -3.61 11.87 -0.42
C GLU A 97 -4.71 12.15 -1.45
N MET A 98 -5.47 11.14 -1.85
CA MET A 98 -6.59 11.29 -2.77
C MET A 98 -7.80 11.91 -2.08
N ARG A 99 -8.67 12.58 -2.86
CA ARG A 99 -9.99 13.06 -2.39
C ARG A 99 -10.97 11.90 -2.25
N LEU A 100 -10.69 11.02 -1.33
CA LEU A 100 -11.58 9.90 -1.00
C LEU A 100 -12.59 10.31 0.06
N PRO A 101 -13.79 9.70 0.06
CA PRO A 101 -14.72 9.85 1.16
C PRO A 101 -14.28 9.02 2.39
N GLY A 102 -13.04 9.25 2.85
CA GLY A 102 -12.41 8.54 3.95
C GLY A 102 -10.90 8.69 3.93
N GLN A 103 -10.23 7.98 4.83
CA GLN A 103 -8.79 7.91 4.92
C GLN A 103 -8.33 6.48 4.60
N ALA A 104 -7.31 6.34 3.77
CA ALA A 104 -6.72 5.05 3.42
C ALA A 104 -5.24 5.03 3.80
N ARG A 105 -4.80 3.91 4.36
CA ARG A 105 -3.39 3.60 4.64
C ARG A 105 -3.05 2.23 4.09
N LEU A 106 -1.82 2.09 3.65
CA LEU A 106 -1.27 0.83 3.20
C LEU A 106 0.11 0.64 3.83
N ARG A 107 0.33 -0.49 4.49
CA ARG A 107 1.56 -0.77 5.23
C ARG A 107 2.07 -2.16 4.89
N TRP A 108 3.36 -2.29 4.81
CA TRP A 108 4.07 -3.57 4.76
C TRP A 108 5.01 -3.67 5.93
N ASP A 109 4.88 -4.76 6.68
CA ASP A 109 5.83 -5.15 7.71
C ASP A 109 6.56 -6.41 7.25
N ILE A 110 7.87 -6.41 7.35
CA ILE A 110 8.75 -7.50 6.96
C ILE A 110 9.45 -7.99 8.20
N THR A 111 9.24 -9.25 8.52
CA THR A 111 9.85 -9.91 9.68
C THR A 111 10.59 -11.17 9.23
N ARG A 112 11.64 -11.56 9.94
CA ARG A 112 12.37 -12.80 9.69
C ARG A 112 12.36 -13.67 10.94
N ASP A 113 12.09 -14.96 10.70
CA ASP A 113 12.20 -16.00 11.72
C ASP A 113 12.94 -17.19 11.10
N GLY A 114 14.16 -17.45 11.62
CA GLY A 114 15.05 -18.42 11.01
C GLY A 114 15.34 -18.10 9.54
N ASP A 115 15.04 -19.06 8.65
CA ASP A 115 15.22 -18.90 7.20
C ASP A 115 14.00 -18.34 6.47
N GLN A 116 12.93 -18.06 7.21
CA GLN A 116 11.68 -17.54 6.62
C GLN A 116 11.51 -16.05 6.83
N THR A 117 11.27 -15.32 5.75
CA THR A 117 10.86 -13.93 5.76
C THR A 117 9.37 -13.86 5.52
N THR A 118 8.64 -13.20 6.43
CA THR A 118 7.20 -12.98 6.32
C THR A 118 6.93 -11.52 5.95
N ILE A 119 6.16 -11.32 4.89
CA ILE A 119 5.66 -10.02 4.46
C ILE A 119 4.21 -9.92 4.93
N THR A 120 3.90 -8.94 5.74
CA THR A 120 2.52 -8.63 6.17
C THR A 120 2.08 -7.33 5.51
N GLN A 121 1.08 -7.41 4.65
CA GLN A 121 0.44 -6.25 4.02
C GLN A 121 -0.83 -5.91 4.76
N ILE A 122 -0.95 -4.68 5.23
CA ILE A 122 -2.07 -4.16 6.01
C ILE A 122 -2.68 -2.98 5.26
N ALA A 123 -3.92 -3.14 4.82
CA ALA A 123 -4.69 -2.04 4.25
C ALA A 123 -5.73 -1.59 5.27
N LEU A 124 -5.76 -0.30 5.54
CA LEU A 124 -6.69 0.33 6.47
C LEU A 124 -7.52 1.35 5.70
N PHE A 125 -8.82 1.32 5.90
CA PHE A 125 -9.73 2.32 5.36
C PHE A 125 -10.71 2.77 6.42
N ARG A 126 -10.79 4.07 6.60
CA ARG A 126 -11.76 4.72 7.48
C ARG A 126 -12.77 5.48 6.63
N PRO A 127 -13.98 4.95 6.44
CA PRO A 127 -15.01 5.64 5.67
C PRO A 127 -15.48 6.90 6.39
N ARG A 128 -15.75 7.95 5.62
CA ARG A 128 -16.39 9.18 6.10
C ARG A 128 -17.82 9.24 5.59
N GLY A 129 -18.78 9.08 6.49
CA GLY A 129 -20.20 9.11 6.17
C GLY A 129 -20.69 7.96 5.27
N LEU A 130 -21.88 8.12 4.70
CA LEU A 130 -22.50 7.12 3.81
C LEU A 130 -21.72 6.92 2.50
N LEU A 131 -21.21 7.99 1.91
CA LEU A 131 -20.42 7.93 0.68
C LEU A 131 -19.15 7.11 0.89
N GLY A 132 -18.51 7.22 2.06
CA GLY A 132 -17.36 6.40 2.40
C GLY A 132 -17.67 4.91 2.52
N ARG A 133 -18.84 4.57 3.05
CA ARG A 133 -19.32 3.19 3.14
C ARG A 133 -19.64 2.62 1.76
N LEU A 134 -20.35 3.36 0.92
CA LEU A 134 -20.65 2.94 -0.46
C LEU A 134 -19.36 2.75 -1.27
N TYR A 135 -18.43 3.68 -1.14
CA TYR A 135 -17.10 3.54 -1.76
C TYR A 135 -16.40 2.26 -1.31
N TRP A 136 -16.37 1.98 0.01
CA TRP A 136 -15.76 0.74 0.52
C TRP A 136 -16.39 -0.51 -0.09
N TRP A 137 -17.72 -0.59 -0.12
CA TRP A 137 -18.44 -1.74 -0.70
C TRP A 137 -18.14 -1.91 -2.19
N SER A 138 -17.92 -0.82 -2.93
CA SER A 138 -17.57 -0.89 -4.36
C SER A 138 -16.15 -1.39 -4.59
N VAL A 139 -15.20 -1.07 -3.70
CA VAL A 139 -13.77 -1.46 -3.88
C VAL A 139 -13.39 -2.75 -3.16
N ALA A 140 -14.13 -3.16 -2.14
CA ALA A 140 -13.85 -4.36 -1.35
C ALA A 140 -13.71 -5.65 -2.18
N PRO A 141 -14.52 -5.92 -3.22
CA PRO A 141 -14.33 -7.09 -4.09
C PRO A 141 -12.97 -7.09 -4.80
N PHE A 142 -12.49 -5.91 -5.22
CA PHE A 142 -11.21 -5.77 -5.92
C PHE A 142 -10.01 -6.03 -4.99
N HIS A 143 -10.12 -5.69 -3.71
CA HIS A 143 -9.09 -5.98 -2.71
C HIS A 143 -8.79 -7.48 -2.63
N ARG A 144 -9.80 -8.33 -2.84
CA ARG A 144 -9.63 -9.80 -2.79
C ARG A 144 -8.71 -10.33 -3.90
N PHE A 145 -8.59 -9.62 -5.02
CA PHE A 145 -7.75 -10.00 -6.16
C PHE A 145 -6.45 -9.20 -6.22
N VAL A 146 -6.52 -7.90 -6.00
CA VAL A 146 -5.39 -6.99 -6.15
C VAL A 146 -4.33 -7.23 -5.07
N PHE A 147 -4.72 -7.38 -3.82
CA PHE A 147 -3.76 -7.49 -2.72
C PHE A 147 -2.98 -8.79 -2.69
N PRO A 148 -3.58 -9.98 -2.90
CA PRO A 148 -2.79 -11.20 -3.05
C PRO A 148 -1.84 -11.13 -4.23
N GLY A 149 -2.29 -10.61 -5.37
CA GLY A 149 -1.46 -10.44 -6.56
C GLY A 149 -0.30 -9.46 -6.35
N MET A 150 -0.51 -8.40 -5.57
CA MET A 150 0.54 -7.45 -5.20
C MET A 150 1.61 -8.13 -4.35
N LEU A 151 1.25 -8.89 -3.31
CA LEU A 151 2.20 -9.64 -2.49
C LEU A 151 3.00 -10.66 -3.31
N GLU A 152 2.33 -11.38 -4.21
CA GLU A 152 2.99 -12.32 -5.12
C GLU A 152 3.96 -11.60 -6.06
N GLY A 153 3.56 -10.45 -6.58
CA GLY A 153 4.40 -9.58 -7.41
C GLY A 153 5.63 -9.07 -6.68
N ILE A 154 5.51 -8.69 -5.40
CA ILE A 154 6.63 -8.26 -4.55
C ILE A 154 7.65 -9.40 -4.40
N VAL A 155 7.21 -10.61 -4.05
CA VAL A 155 8.11 -11.76 -3.89
C VAL A 155 8.82 -12.10 -5.21
N ARG A 156 8.09 -12.06 -6.34
CA ARG A 156 8.67 -12.28 -7.67
C ARG A 156 9.71 -11.23 -8.02
N LEU A 157 9.40 -9.96 -7.79
CA LEU A 157 10.33 -8.84 -8.04
C LEU A 157 11.59 -8.94 -7.18
N ALA A 158 11.43 -9.28 -5.89
CA ALA A 158 12.53 -9.53 -4.98
C ALA A 158 13.41 -10.68 -5.47
N GLY A 159 12.82 -11.78 -5.91
CA GLY A 159 13.56 -12.93 -6.46
C GLY A 159 14.30 -12.63 -7.78
N GLN A 160 13.81 -11.71 -8.59
CA GLN A 160 14.51 -11.27 -9.80
C GLN A 160 15.75 -10.41 -9.49
N ARG A 161 15.70 -9.65 -8.41
CA ARG A 161 16.80 -8.78 -7.96
C ARG A 161 17.89 -9.49 -7.19
N SER A 162 17.59 -10.66 -6.64
CA SER A 162 18.57 -11.49 -5.90
C SER A 162 19.39 -12.41 -6.80
N ARG A 163 19.15 -12.42 -8.11
CA ARG A 163 19.92 -13.17 -9.13
C ARG A 163 20.99 -12.30 -9.76
#